data_a3b5f48a62588c89f1bc298d578d8965
#
_entry.id   a3b5f48a62588c89f1bc298d578d8965
#
_cell.length_a   1.000
_cell.length_b   1.000
_cell.length_c   1.000
_cell.angle_alpha   90.00
_cell.angle_beta   90.00
_cell.angle_gamma   90.00
#
_symmetry.space_group_name_H-M   'P 1'
#
loop_
_entity.id
_entity.type
_entity.pdbx_description
1 polymer ?
#
loop_
_entity_poly.entity_id
_entity_poly.type
_entity_poly.pdbx_seq_one_letter_code
_entity_poly.pdbx_strand_id
1 'polypeptide(L)'
;MEMAYIQAENLKHKRTFTKTLIVLAPFVTALMNFFAPLWFQFNSYNWWYILLYPGFLTLTCALIEQRDNGKLKYRAVASLPVSQNKVWKAKIGVAGIYSCVGNFIFLALNLLGGFAILVINEIPLTIGIWQAAAGTACIVIASLWEVPLCLWLSKKVGIFVTVILNAGLGSVLGIFTATTSLWMICPYSWVPHLMISVLGILPNGEPVADRSAAMSFWMILLVLVISLVWFAVLSCLTAKLFEKKEVG
;
A
#
# COMPACT_ATOMS: atom_id res chain seq x y z
N MET A 1 16.19 20.21 -6.47
CA MET A 1 16.57 20.15 -5.04
C MET A 1 15.83 19.03 -4.29
N GLU A 2 14.54 18.82 -4.49
CA GLU A 2 13.78 17.73 -3.82
C GLU A 2 14.22 16.32 -4.23
N MET A 3 14.55 16.10 -5.50
CA MET A 3 15.09 14.83 -6.00
C MET A 3 16.36 14.37 -5.27
N ALA A 4 17.25 15.29 -4.89
CA ALA A 4 18.45 14.93 -4.15
C ALA A 4 18.14 14.36 -2.75
N TYR A 5 17.12 14.87 -2.07
CA TYR A 5 16.67 14.32 -0.78
C TYR A 5 16.08 12.92 -0.93
N ILE A 6 15.29 12.68 -1.97
CA ILE A 6 14.71 11.35 -2.27
C ILE A 6 15.84 10.36 -2.61
N GLN A 7 16.82 10.77 -3.42
CA GLN A 7 17.97 9.92 -3.75
C GLN A 7 18.81 9.57 -2.51
N ALA A 8 19.08 10.57 -1.66
CA ALA A 8 19.83 10.37 -0.41
C ALA A 8 19.07 9.41 0.52
N GLU A 9 17.75 9.57 0.67
CA GLU A 9 16.93 8.69 1.48
C GLU A 9 16.90 7.25 0.90
N ASN A 10 16.71 7.10 -0.40
CA ASN A 10 16.74 5.80 -1.06
C ASN A 10 18.08 5.08 -0.90
N LEU A 11 19.21 5.81 -0.87
CA LEU A 11 20.55 5.24 -0.66
C LEU A 11 20.71 4.63 0.74
N LYS A 12 20.05 5.17 1.77
CA LYS A 12 20.06 4.60 3.13
C LYS A 12 19.52 3.18 3.18
N HIS A 13 18.62 2.83 2.24
CA HIS A 13 17.95 1.52 2.16
C HIS A 13 18.66 0.55 1.22
N LYS A 14 19.79 0.92 0.62
CA LYS A 14 20.58 0.01 -0.22
C LYS A 14 21.05 -1.19 0.62
N ARG A 15 20.77 -2.41 0.15
CA ARG A 15 21.13 -3.67 0.81
C ARG A 15 20.46 -3.86 2.20
N THR A 16 19.25 -3.34 2.38
CA THR A 16 18.46 -3.55 3.60
C THR A 16 17.27 -4.44 3.32
N PHE A 17 16.70 -5.03 4.38
CA PHE A 17 15.48 -5.84 4.32
C PHE A 17 14.31 -5.08 3.69
N THR A 18 14.24 -3.75 3.84
CA THR A 18 13.22 -2.91 3.22
C THR A 18 13.16 -3.11 1.70
N LYS A 19 14.31 -3.20 1.02
CA LYS A 19 14.33 -3.47 -0.44
C LYS A 19 14.00 -4.91 -0.78
N THR A 20 14.40 -5.86 0.04
CA THR A 20 14.03 -7.27 -0.15
C THR A 20 12.52 -7.46 -0.03
N LEU A 21 11.89 -6.74 0.88
CA LEU A 21 10.44 -6.81 1.13
C LEU A 21 9.61 -6.40 -0.09
N ILE A 22 10.11 -5.45 -0.93
CA ILE A 22 9.44 -5.00 -2.16
C ILE A 22 9.20 -6.16 -3.14
N VAL A 23 10.11 -7.12 -3.17
CA VAL A 23 10.02 -8.30 -4.05
C VAL A 23 9.39 -9.48 -3.30
N LEU A 24 9.77 -9.67 -2.04
CA LEU A 24 9.36 -10.82 -1.24
C LEU A 24 7.85 -10.86 -1.02
N ALA A 25 7.22 -9.73 -0.67
CA ALA A 25 5.79 -9.70 -0.35
C ALA A 25 4.92 -10.08 -1.57
N PRO A 26 5.09 -9.46 -2.78
CA PRO A 26 4.35 -9.89 -3.96
C PRO A 26 4.65 -11.34 -4.36
N PHE A 27 5.91 -11.79 -4.25
CA PHE A 27 6.30 -13.14 -4.59
C PHE A 27 5.63 -14.18 -3.68
N VAL A 28 5.61 -13.95 -2.36
CA VAL A 28 4.91 -14.81 -1.40
C VAL A 28 3.43 -14.88 -1.73
N THR A 29 2.80 -13.74 -2.09
CA THR A 29 1.39 -13.70 -2.48
C THR A 29 1.12 -14.60 -3.70
N ALA A 30 1.92 -14.46 -4.75
CA ALA A 30 1.78 -15.27 -5.96
C ALA A 30 2.02 -16.76 -5.67
N LEU A 31 3.07 -17.07 -4.89
CA LEU A 31 3.41 -18.44 -4.55
C LEU A 31 2.32 -19.15 -3.74
N MET A 32 1.77 -18.48 -2.72
CA MET A 32 0.68 -19.04 -1.89
C MET A 32 -0.56 -19.41 -2.72
N ASN A 33 -0.88 -18.62 -3.73
CA ASN A 33 -2.10 -18.79 -4.52
C ASN A 33 -1.90 -19.69 -5.75
N PHE A 34 -0.65 -20.00 -6.13
CA PHE A 34 -0.33 -20.86 -7.26
C PHE A 34 -0.84 -22.30 -7.08
N PHE A 35 -1.04 -22.74 -5.84
CA PHE A 35 -1.61 -24.06 -5.51
C PHE A 35 -3.12 -24.17 -5.71
N ALA A 36 -3.81 -23.08 -6.04
CA ALA A 36 -5.23 -23.03 -6.35
C ALA A 36 -5.47 -22.44 -7.76
N PRO A 37 -5.14 -23.17 -8.84
CA PRO A 37 -5.10 -22.62 -10.21
C PRO A 37 -6.41 -21.96 -10.66
N LEU A 38 -7.57 -22.56 -10.36
CA LEU A 38 -8.89 -22.03 -10.73
C LEU A 38 -9.15 -20.63 -10.14
N TRP A 39 -8.62 -20.36 -8.96
CA TRP A 39 -8.87 -19.12 -8.21
C TRP A 39 -7.63 -18.22 -8.11
N PHE A 40 -6.55 -18.58 -8.82
CA PHE A 40 -5.24 -17.94 -8.69
C PHE A 40 -5.32 -16.40 -8.72
N GLN A 41 -5.88 -15.82 -9.78
CA GLN A 41 -5.91 -14.36 -9.92
C GLN A 41 -6.80 -13.70 -8.87
N PHE A 42 -8.02 -14.24 -8.64
CA PHE A 42 -8.95 -13.72 -7.64
C PHE A 42 -8.35 -13.77 -6.23
N ASN A 43 -7.86 -14.94 -5.82
CA ASN A 43 -7.28 -15.11 -4.49
C ASN A 43 -6.01 -14.27 -4.32
N SER A 44 -5.15 -14.18 -5.35
CA SER A 44 -3.96 -13.34 -5.27
C SER A 44 -4.30 -11.89 -5.01
N TYR A 45 -5.28 -11.32 -5.74
CA TYR A 45 -5.75 -9.97 -5.49
C TYR A 45 -6.38 -9.82 -4.11
N ASN A 46 -7.25 -10.76 -3.70
CA ASN A 46 -7.91 -10.71 -2.40
C ASN A 46 -6.90 -10.70 -1.25
N TRP A 47 -6.00 -11.70 -1.18
CA TRP A 47 -4.96 -11.75 -0.17
C TRP A 47 -4.03 -10.54 -0.20
N TRP A 48 -3.75 -10.02 -1.42
CA TRP A 48 -2.91 -8.84 -1.58
C TRP A 48 -3.55 -7.62 -0.94
N TYR A 49 -4.72 -7.19 -1.40
CA TYR A 49 -5.29 -5.92 -0.94
C TYR A 49 -5.89 -5.97 0.47
N ILE A 50 -6.27 -7.14 0.97
CA ILE A 50 -6.85 -7.29 2.32
C ILE A 50 -5.77 -7.34 3.40
N LEU A 51 -4.68 -8.06 3.20
CA LEU A 51 -3.74 -8.38 4.28
C LEU A 51 -2.28 -8.10 3.92
N LEU A 52 -1.81 -8.67 2.80
CA LEU A 52 -0.37 -8.69 2.53
C LEU A 52 0.16 -7.32 2.12
N TYR A 53 -0.60 -6.57 1.34
CA TYR A 53 -0.21 -5.21 0.95
C TYR A 53 -0.30 -4.19 2.09
N PRO A 54 -1.37 -4.10 2.90
CA PRO A 54 -1.36 -3.28 4.12
C PRO A 54 -0.19 -3.63 5.05
N GLY A 55 0.12 -4.92 5.23
CA GLY A 55 1.30 -5.39 5.97
C GLY A 55 2.61 -4.94 5.37
N PHE A 56 2.77 -5.12 4.06
CA PHE A 56 3.94 -4.68 3.29
C PHE A 56 4.13 -3.16 3.37
N LEU A 57 3.08 -2.38 3.13
CA LEU A 57 3.11 -0.91 3.19
C LEU A 57 3.53 -0.43 4.58
N THR A 58 2.85 -0.93 5.60
CA THR A 58 3.09 -0.54 7.00
C THR A 58 4.50 -0.90 7.43
N LEU A 59 4.94 -2.13 7.16
CA LEU A 59 6.28 -2.59 7.53
C LEU A 59 7.36 -1.80 6.78
N THR A 60 7.15 -1.52 5.49
CA THR A 60 8.05 -0.69 4.69
C THR A 60 8.21 0.71 5.29
N CYS A 61 7.10 1.38 5.62
CA CYS A 61 7.13 2.69 6.26
C CYS A 61 7.84 2.64 7.63
N ALA A 62 7.55 1.62 8.43
CA ALA A 62 8.13 1.45 9.75
C ALA A 62 9.65 1.21 9.69
N LEU A 63 10.13 0.42 8.74
CA LEU A 63 11.55 0.16 8.53
C LEU A 63 12.30 1.41 8.01
N ILE A 64 11.66 2.21 7.14
CA ILE A 64 12.19 3.49 6.69
C ILE A 64 12.36 4.44 7.88
N GLU A 65 11.35 4.53 8.73
CA GLU A 65 11.38 5.40 9.90
C GLU A 65 12.43 4.93 10.94
N GLN A 66 12.48 3.64 11.21
CA GLN A 66 13.41 3.07 12.19
C GLN A 66 14.87 3.32 11.83
N ARG A 67 15.21 3.48 10.55
CA ARG A 67 16.58 3.72 10.09
C ARG A 67 17.22 4.95 10.74
N ASP A 68 16.44 6.02 10.87
CA ASP A 68 16.93 7.27 11.49
C ASP A 68 16.52 7.37 12.97
N ASN A 69 15.37 6.79 13.38
CA ASN A 69 14.86 6.83 14.75
C ASN A 69 15.46 5.76 15.67
N GLY A 70 16.25 4.81 15.14
CA GLY A 70 16.83 3.71 15.89
C GLY A 70 17.79 4.19 17.01
N LYS A 71 18.99 3.62 17.08
CA LYS A 71 19.96 3.91 18.16
C LYS A 71 20.33 5.40 18.28
N LEU A 72 20.34 6.14 17.17
CA LEU A 72 20.78 7.55 17.13
C LEU A 72 19.64 8.56 17.35
N LYS A 73 18.37 8.12 17.41
CA LYS A 73 17.18 8.98 17.65
C LYS A 73 17.24 10.31 16.86
N TYR A 74 17.47 10.24 15.56
CA TYR A 74 17.61 11.39 14.64
C TYR A 74 18.83 12.30 14.86
N ARG A 75 19.69 12.08 15.86
CA ARG A 75 20.84 12.96 16.14
C ARG A 75 21.74 13.15 14.92
N ALA A 76 21.96 12.09 14.13
CA ALA A 76 22.78 12.16 12.93
C ALA A 76 22.14 13.03 11.81
N VAL A 77 20.83 13.10 11.74
CA VAL A 77 20.11 13.91 10.74
C VAL A 77 19.92 15.35 11.23
N ALA A 78 19.66 15.52 12.53
CA ALA A 78 19.47 16.84 13.14
C ALA A 78 20.75 17.70 13.13
N SER A 79 21.94 17.08 13.16
CA SER A 79 23.22 17.78 13.08
C SER A 79 23.58 18.29 11.68
N LEU A 80 22.85 17.85 10.63
CA LEU A 80 23.09 18.28 9.27
C LEU A 80 22.36 19.60 8.97
N PRO A 81 22.95 20.51 8.16
CA PRO A 81 22.32 21.76 7.74
C PRO A 81 21.27 21.51 6.66
N VAL A 82 20.27 20.66 6.96
CA VAL A 82 19.21 20.26 6.04
C VAL A 82 17.82 20.54 6.63
N SER A 83 16.85 20.88 5.77
CA SER A 83 15.48 21.09 6.21
C SER A 83 14.84 19.77 6.63
N GLN A 84 14.43 19.68 7.89
CA GLN A 84 13.78 18.49 8.45
C GLN A 84 12.45 18.17 7.73
N ASN A 85 11.71 19.21 7.33
CA ASN A 85 10.49 19.06 6.54
C ASN A 85 10.77 18.36 5.20
N LYS A 86 11.87 18.72 4.50
CA LYS A 86 12.25 18.08 3.24
C LYS A 86 12.72 16.64 3.44
N VAL A 87 13.41 16.36 4.54
CA VAL A 87 13.80 14.99 4.92
C VAL A 87 12.55 14.11 5.13
N TRP A 88 11.55 14.62 5.86
CA TRP A 88 10.30 13.89 6.09
C TRP A 88 9.54 13.63 4.79
N LYS A 89 9.40 14.63 3.93
CA LYS A 89 8.78 14.48 2.60
C LYS A 89 9.54 13.49 1.73
N ALA A 90 10.86 13.44 1.82
CA ALA A 90 11.67 12.45 1.12
C ALA A 90 11.39 11.02 1.59
N LYS A 91 11.20 10.79 2.91
CA LYS A 91 10.77 9.48 3.45
C LYS A 91 9.41 9.06 2.88
N ILE A 92 8.44 9.99 2.87
CA ILE A 92 7.12 9.75 2.26
C ILE A 92 7.28 9.40 0.77
N GLY A 93 8.09 10.14 0.04
CA GLY A 93 8.34 9.89 -1.38
C GLY A 93 8.98 8.52 -1.63
N VAL A 94 10.00 8.14 -0.85
CA VAL A 94 10.65 6.82 -0.97
C VAL A 94 9.68 5.69 -0.64
N ALA A 95 8.89 5.82 0.43
CA ALA A 95 7.89 4.83 0.81
C ALA A 95 6.81 4.68 -0.28
N GLY A 96 6.33 5.78 -0.85
CA GLY A 96 5.40 5.78 -1.98
C GLY A 96 5.98 5.09 -3.22
N ILE A 97 7.24 5.39 -3.58
CA ILE A 97 7.93 4.70 -4.69
C ILE A 97 8.03 3.20 -4.44
N TYR A 98 8.39 2.77 -3.23
CA TYR A 98 8.49 1.34 -2.89
C TYR A 98 7.12 0.65 -2.94
N SER A 99 6.06 1.35 -2.52
CA SER A 99 4.69 0.88 -2.67
C SER A 99 4.32 0.68 -4.15
N CYS A 100 4.58 1.66 -5.00
CA CYS A 100 4.33 1.57 -6.45
C CYS A 100 5.10 0.40 -7.08
N VAL A 101 6.40 0.27 -6.78
CA VAL A 101 7.23 -0.82 -7.32
C VAL A 101 6.75 -2.19 -6.85
N GLY A 102 6.39 -2.35 -5.57
CA GLY A 102 5.84 -3.58 -5.04
C GLY A 102 4.53 -3.99 -5.73
N ASN A 103 3.63 -3.04 -5.95
CA ASN A 103 2.38 -3.29 -6.67
C ASN A 103 2.60 -3.60 -8.16
N PHE A 104 3.59 -2.96 -8.80
CA PHE A 104 3.96 -3.29 -10.17
C PHE A 104 4.51 -4.72 -10.28
N ILE A 105 5.36 -5.14 -9.34
CA ILE A 105 5.86 -6.52 -9.27
C ILE A 105 4.69 -7.48 -9.01
N PHE A 106 3.76 -7.14 -8.12
CA PHE A 106 2.56 -7.93 -7.87
C PHE A 106 1.73 -8.12 -9.15
N LEU A 107 1.45 -7.03 -9.87
CA LEU A 107 0.73 -7.08 -11.16
C LEU A 107 1.42 -8.01 -12.16
N ALA A 108 2.74 -7.85 -12.32
CA ALA A 108 3.52 -8.68 -13.22
C ALA A 108 3.44 -10.17 -12.84
N LEU A 109 3.61 -10.50 -11.55
CA LEU A 109 3.52 -11.89 -11.07
C LEU A 109 2.11 -12.46 -11.20
N ASN A 110 1.06 -11.67 -10.96
CA ASN A 110 -0.32 -12.11 -11.12
C ASN A 110 -0.64 -12.41 -12.59
N LEU A 111 -0.22 -11.55 -13.51
CA LEU A 111 -0.42 -11.78 -14.95
C LEU A 111 0.42 -12.97 -15.45
N LEU A 112 1.70 -13.03 -15.12
CA LEU A 112 2.58 -14.13 -15.52
C LEU A 112 2.10 -15.47 -14.95
N GLY A 113 1.69 -15.50 -13.68
CA GLY A 113 1.13 -16.68 -13.05
C GLY A 113 -0.19 -17.11 -13.70
N GLY A 114 -1.08 -16.15 -14.02
CA GLY A 114 -2.31 -16.43 -14.77
C GLY A 114 -2.05 -17.02 -16.16
N PHE A 115 -1.09 -16.45 -16.91
CA PHE A 115 -0.67 -17.00 -18.19
C PHE A 115 -0.02 -18.38 -18.08
N ALA A 116 0.81 -18.61 -17.06
CA ALA A 116 1.38 -19.93 -16.82
C ALA A 116 0.29 -20.98 -16.55
N ILE A 117 -0.71 -20.62 -15.75
CA ILE A 117 -1.85 -21.50 -15.47
C ILE A 117 -2.71 -21.74 -16.71
N LEU A 118 -2.92 -20.73 -17.54
CA LEU A 118 -3.61 -20.87 -18.83
C LEU A 118 -2.89 -21.92 -19.73
N VAL A 119 -1.56 -21.84 -19.81
CA VAL A 119 -0.77 -22.76 -20.67
C VAL A 119 -0.68 -24.16 -20.10
N ILE A 120 -0.55 -24.30 -18.79
CA ILE A 120 -0.32 -25.60 -18.14
C ILE A 120 -1.64 -26.35 -17.86
N ASN A 121 -2.66 -25.62 -17.43
CA ASN A 121 -3.93 -26.20 -16.97
C ASN A 121 -5.11 -25.91 -17.91
N GLU A 122 -4.90 -25.16 -19.00
CA GLU A 122 -5.95 -24.72 -19.94
C GLU A 122 -7.07 -23.89 -19.28
N ILE A 123 -6.77 -23.25 -18.12
CA ILE A 123 -7.69 -22.42 -17.38
C ILE A 123 -7.59 -20.98 -17.88
N PRO A 124 -8.69 -20.37 -18.40
CA PRO A 124 -8.64 -19.00 -18.91
C PRO A 124 -8.37 -17.98 -17.82
N LEU A 125 -7.84 -16.82 -18.20
CA LEU A 125 -7.66 -15.69 -17.32
C LEU A 125 -9.00 -15.26 -16.73
N THR A 126 -9.11 -15.24 -15.42
CA THR A 126 -10.32 -14.82 -14.69
C THR A 126 -10.43 -13.30 -14.57
N ILE A 127 -9.29 -12.59 -14.62
CA ILE A 127 -9.19 -11.13 -14.60
C ILE A 127 -8.46 -10.68 -15.88
N GLY A 128 -9.10 -9.83 -16.67
CA GLY A 128 -8.50 -9.28 -17.88
C GLY A 128 -7.30 -8.37 -17.57
N ILE A 129 -6.35 -8.26 -18.49
CA ILE A 129 -5.09 -7.48 -18.31
C ILE A 129 -5.37 -6.03 -17.92
N TRP A 130 -6.28 -5.35 -18.60
CA TRP A 130 -6.64 -3.95 -18.31
C TRP A 130 -7.37 -3.81 -16.97
N GLN A 131 -8.19 -4.78 -16.63
CA GLN A 131 -8.89 -4.84 -15.35
C GLN A 131 -7.89 -5.04 -14.20
N ALA A 132 -6.92 -5.94 -14.36
CA ALA A 132 -5.83 -6.15 -13.41
C ALA A 132 -5.00 -4.88 -13.22
N ALA A 133 -4.62 -4.21 -14.32
CA ALA A 133 -3.88 -2.95 -14.26
C ALA A 133 -4.67 -1.85 -13.54
N ALA A 134 -5.96 -1.69 -13.86
CA ALA A 134 -6.85 -0.72 -13.21
C ALA A 134 -7.01 -1.02 -11.71
N GLY A 135 -7.23 -2.29 -11.34
CA GLY A 135 -7.34 -2.71 -9.94
C GLY A 135 -6.06 -2.39 -9.16
N THR A 136 -4.89 -2.71 -9.74
CA THR A 136 -3.60 -2.40 -9.11
C THR A 136 -3.37 -0.89 -8.97
N ALA A 137 -3.73 -0.09 -9.96
CA ALA A 137 -3.65 1.38 -9.87
C ALA A 137 -4.57 1.92 -8.77
N CYS A 138 -5.80 1.39 -8.65
CA CYS A 138 -6.72 1.75 -7.58
C CYS A 138 -6.15 1.39 -6.20
N ILE A 139 -5.54 0.21 -6.03
CA ILE A 139 -4.90 -0.18 -4.77
C ILE A 139 -3.83 0.84 -4.39
N VAL A 140 -2.92 1.17 -5.32
CA VAL A 140 -1.84 2.13 -5.04
C VAL A 140 -2.41 3.49 -4.65
N ILE A 141 -3.26 4.08 -5.47
CA ILE A 141 -3.75 5.45 -5.26
C ILE A 141 -4.59 5.56 -3.98
N ALA A 142 -5.52 4.60 -3.78
CA ALA A 142 -6.44 4.63 -2.66
C ALA A 142 -5.77 4.37 -1.30
N SER A 143 -4.56 3.80 -1.27
CA SER A 143 -3.80 3.54 -0.04
C SER A 143 -2.64 4.49 0.23
N LEU A 144 -2.32 5.43 -0.69
CA LEU A 144 -1.19 6.36 -0.49
C LEU A 144 -1.28 7.16 0.82
N TRP A 145 -2.49 7.50 1.28
CA TRP A 145 -2.71 8.23 2.53
C TRP A 145 -2.18 7.49 3.77
N GLU A 146 -2.08 6.17 3.72
CA GLU A 146 -1.51 5.36 4.80
C GLU A 146 0.00 5.59 4.97
N VAL A 147 0.71 5.99 3.91
CA VAL A 147 2.17 6.18 3.95
C VAL A 147 2.59 7.22 5.01
N PRO A 148 2.12 8.49 4.97
CA PRO A 148 2.47 9.47 5.99
C PRO A 148 1.94 9.10 7.37
N LEU A 149 0.78 8.42 7.45
CA LEU A 149 0.21 7.93 8.70
C LEU A 149 1.12 6.87 9.34
N CYS A 150 1.52 5.84 8.59
CA CYS A 150 2.38 4.75 9.08
C CYS A 150 3.77 5.24 9.50
N LEU A 151 4.37 6.15 8.74
CA LEU A 151 5.64 6.78 9.12
C LEU A 151 5.50 7.52 10.45
N TRP A 152 4.45 8.30 10.61
CA TRP A 152 4.21 9.07 11.84
C TRP A 152 3.89 8.18 13.04
N LEU A 153 3.03 7.15 12.86
CA LEU A 153 2.73 6.17 13.90
C LEU A 153 3.99 5.42 14.32
N SER A 154 4.78 4.93 13.35
CA SER A 154 6.02 4.21 13.65
C SER A 154 7.02 5.06 14.46
N LYS A 155 7.11 6.35 14.17
CA LYS A 155 7.92 7.30 14.96
C LYS A 155 7.40 7.43 16.39
N LYS A 156 6.10 7.37 16.61
CA LYS A 156 5.47 7.60 17.93
C LYS A 156 5.41 6.36 18.80
N VAL A 157 4.95 5.24 18.23
CA VAL A 157 4.61 4.02 18.96
C VAL A 157 5.46 2.80 18.58
N GLY A 158 6.35 2.96 17.59
CA GLY A 158 7.23 1.90 17.11
C GLY A 158 6.58 0.96 16.09
N ILE A 159 7.41 0.04 15.53
CA ILE A 159 7.02 -0.82 14.41
C ILE A 159 5.85 -1.74 14.78
N PHE A 160 5.96 -2.47 15.89
CA PHE A 160 5.01 -3.51 16.26
C PHE A 160 3.60 -2.96 16.42
N VAL A 161 3.44 -1.88 17.18
CA VAL A 161 2.14 -1.24 17.40
C VAL A 161 1.59 -0.67 16.10
N THR A 162 2.44 -0.09 15.25
CA THR A 162 2.01 0.44 13.95
C THR A 162 1.46 -0.66 13.03
N VAL A 163 2.12 -1.84 13.01
CA VAL A 163 1.65 -2.99 12.22
C VAL A 163 0.30 -3.48 12.75
N ILE A 164 0.13 -3.61 14.06
CA ILE A 164 -1.16 -4.03 14.65
C ILE A 164 -2.27 -3.03 14.31
N LEU A 165 -2.00 -1.73 14.46
CA LEU A 165 -3.02 -0.69 14.24
C LEU A 165 -3.37 -0.55 12.77
N ASN A 166 -2.40 -0.40 11.88
CA ASN A 166 -2.68 -0.13 10.46
C ASN A 166 -2.98 -1.40 9.69
N ALA A 167 -2.07 -2.38 9.68
CA ALA A 167 -2.29 -3.61 8.91
C ALA A 167 -3.30 -4.55 9.60
N GLY A 168 -3.32 -4.63 10.92
CA GLY A 168 -4.27 -5.47 11.65
C GLY A 168 -5.66 -4.85 11.72
N LEU A 169 -5.84 -3.85 12.60
CA LEU A 169 -7.14 -3.23 12.83
C LEU A 169 -7.67 -2.51 11.59
N GLY A 170 -6.79 -1.85 10.80
CA GLY A 170 -7.17 -1.19 9.56
C GLY A 170 -7.78 -2.15 8.55
N SER A 171 -7.14 -3.31 8.32
CA SER A 171 -7.69 -4.34 7.43
C SER A 171 -9.03 -4.89 7.94
N VAL A 172 -9.15 -5.17 9.22
CA VAL A 172 -10.42 -5.61 9.83
C VAL A 172 -11.52 -4.58 9.60
N LEU A 173 -11.26 -3.31 9.92
CA LEU A 173 -12.22 -2.23 9.68
C LEU A 173 -12.57 -2.12 8.18
N GLY A 174 -11.57 -2.21 7.31
CA GLY A 174 -11.78 -2.16 5.85
C GLY A 174 -12.70 -3.27 5.35
N ILE A 175 -12.50 -4.51 5.79
CA ILE A 175 -13.32 -5.66 5.42
C ILE A 175 -14.77 -5.47 5.88
N PHE A 176 -14.98 -5.16 7.16
CA PHE A 176 -16.32 -5.07 7.73
C PHE A 176 -17.11 -3.87 7.22
N THR A 177 -16.45 -2.76 6.90
CA THR A 177 -17.15 -1.56 6.42
C THR A 177 -17.30 -1.50 4.90
N ALA A 178 -16.51 -2.26 4.13
CA ALA A 178 -16.53 -2.20 2.66
C ALA A 178 -17.90 -2.48 2.03
N THR A 179 -18.71 -3.34 2.64
CA THR A 179 -20.05 -3.73 2.13
C THR A 179 -21.20 -3.00 2.84
N THR A 180 -20.90 -2.06 3.73
CA THR A 180 -21.90 -1.28 4.47
C THR A 180 -22.00 0.15 3.92
N SER A 181 -23.02 0.91 4.35
CA SER A 181 -23.16 2.34 4.02
C SER A 181 -22.00 3.21 4.58
N LEU A 182 -21.21 2.67 5.51
CA LEU A 182 -20.09 3.39 6.15
C LEU A 182 -18.81 3.40 5.31
N TRP A 183 -18.75 2.67 4.19
CA TRP A 183 -17.54 2.53 3.38
C TRP A 183 -16.93 3.87 2.95
N MET A 184 -17.74 4.87 2.66
CA MET A 184 -17.25 6.18 2.22
C MET A 184 -16.52 6.94 3.34
N ILE A 185 -16.97 6.78 4.59
CA ILE A 185 -16.44 7.47 5.77
C ILE A 185 -15.17 6.79 6.29
N CYS A 186 -15.04 5.49 6.09
CA CYS A 186 -13.89 4.71 6.56
C CYS A 186 -12.81 4.62 5.46
N PRO A 187 -11.66 5.31 5.57
CA PRO A 187 -10.62 5.27 4.52
C PRO A 187 -10.06 3.88 4.25
N TYR A 188 -10.02 3.01 5.27
CA TYR A 188 -9.56 1.62 5.12
C TYR A 188 -10.45 0.76 4.23
N SER A 189 -11.73 1.11 4.06
CA SER A 189 -12.65 0.39 3.18
C SER A 189 -12.59 0.82 1.72
N TRP A 190 -11.92 1.91 1.39
CA TRP A 190 -11.87 2.41 0.01
C TRP A 190 -11.25 1.39 -0.95
N VAL A 191 -10.12 0.77 -0.58
CA VAL A 191 -9.49 -0.26 -1.41
C VAL A 191 -10.41 -1.48 -1.57
N PRO A 192 -10.88 -2.16 -0.50
CA PRO A 192 -11.80 -3.29 -0.65
C PRO A 192 -13.06 -2.96 -1.44
N HIS A 193 -13.67 -1.80 -1.22
CA HIS A 193 -14.87 -1.38 -1.94
C HIS A 193 -14.62 -1.10 -3.44
N LEU A 194 -13.46 -0.49 -3.78
CA LEU A 194 -13.03 -0.34 -5.17
C LEU A 194 -12.81 -1.69 -5.86
N MET A 195 -12.27 -2.70 -5.15
CA MET A 195 -12.05 -4.04 -5.71
C MET A 195 -13.36 -4.76 -6.03
N ILE A 196 -14.44 -4.53 -5.27
CA ILE A 196 -15.77 -5.01 -5.60
C ILE A 196 -16.18 -4.50 -7.00
N SER A 197 -16.01 -3.23 -7.26
CA SER A 197 -16.44 -2.59 -8.51
C SER A 197 -15.50 -2.84 -9.69
N VAL A 198 -14.19 -2.77 -9.47
CA VAL A 198 -13.17 -2.85 -10.54
C VAL A 198 -12.87 -4.30 -10.91
N LEU A 199 -12.63 -5.16 -9.91
CA LEU A 199 -12.25 -6.56 -10.14
C LEU A 199 -13.46 -7.52 -10.02
N GLY A 200 -14.53 -7.11 -9.33
CA GLY A 200 -15.63 -7.99 -9.00
C GLY A 200 -15.27 -9.00 -7.91
N ILE A 201 -14.46 -8.58 -6.93
CA ILE A 201 -14.02 -9.42 -5.82
C ILE A 201 -14.59 -8.86 -4.53
N LEU A 202 -15.35 -9.65 -3.80
CA LEU A 202 -15.83 -9.33 -2.46
C LEU A 202 -14.65 -9.41 -1.44
N PRO A 203 -14.74 -8.72 -0.30
CA PRO A 203 -13.70 -8.78 0.73
C PRO A 203 -13.41 -10.19 1.27
N ASN A 204 -14.38 -11.11 1.17
CA ASN A 204 -14.21 -12.53 1.53
C ASN A 204 -13.52 -13.37 0.43
N GLY A 205 -13.17 -12.77 -0.71
CA GLY A 205 -12.53 -13.45 -1.84
C GLY A 205 -13.49 -14.08 -2.86
N GLU A 206 -14.79 -14.01 -2.62
CA GLU A 206 -15.79 -14.53 -3.56
C GLU A 206 -16.00 -13.58 -4.75
N PRO A 207 -16.27 -14.11 -5.95
CA PRO A 207 -16.65 -13.29 -7.07
C PRO A 207 -18.04 -12.66 -6.84
N VAL A 208 -18.20 -11.41 -7.25
CA VAL A 208 -19.47 -10.70 -7.21
C VAL A 208 -20.43 -11.34 -8.21
N ALA A 209 -21.56 -11.87 -7.72
CA ALA A 209 -22.57 -12.54 -8.55
C ALA A 209 -23.32 -11.55 -9.46
N ASP A 210 -23.64 -10.36 -8.96
CA ASP A 210 -24.35 -9.32 -9.71
C ASP A 210 -23.54 -8.01 -9.69
N ARG A 211 -23.06 -7.58 -10.86
CA ARG A 211 -22.32 -6.34 -11.04
C ARG A 211 -23.21 -5.11 -11.28
N SER A 212 -24.52 -5.25 -11.22
CA SER A 212 -25.43 -4.12 -11.42
C SER A 212 -25.25 -3.00 -10.39
N ALA A 213 -24.79 -3.36 -9.18
CA ALA A 213 -24.48 -2.43 -8.11
C ALA A 213 -23.02 -1.90 -8.12
N ALA A 214 -22.25 -2.18 -9.17
CA ALA A 214 -20.89 -1.64 -9.30
C ALA A 214 -20.93 -0.12 -9.37
N MET A 215 -19.93 0.52 -8.73
CA MET A 215 -19.78 1.98 -8.76
C MET A 215 -19.63 2.50 -10.20
N SER A 216 -20.22 3.64 -10.46
CA SER A 216 -19.97 4.36 -11.71
C SER A 216 -18.49 4.80 -11.78
N PHE A 217 -17.99 4.97 -12.99
CA PHE A 217 -16.62 5.48 -13.23
C PHE A 217 -16.36 6.79 -12.45
N TRP A 218 -17.31 7.70 -12.40
CA TRP A 218 -17.18 8.96 -11.69
C TRP A 218 -17.06 8.79 -10.18
N MET A 219 -17.74 7.80 -9.60
CA MET A 219 -17.63 7.50 -8.18
C MET A 219 -16.24 6.90 -7.85
N ILE A 220 -15.72 6.02 -8.70
CA ILE A 220 -14.36 5.49 -8.56
C ILE A 220 -13.36 6.65 -8.58
N LEU A 221 -13.47 7.56 -9.56
CA LEU A 221 -12.59 8.71 -9.67
C LEU A 221 -12.69 9.62 -8.44
N LEU A 222 -13.89 9.86 -7.92
CA LEU A 222 -14.11 10.65 -6.71
C LEU A 222 -13.36 10.07 -5.50
N VAL A 223 -13.44 8.76 -5.28
CA VAL A 223 -12.74 8.06 -4.18
C VAL A 223 -11.23 8.21 -4.33
N LEU A 224 -10.69 8.05 -5.54
CA LEU A 224 -9.27 8.23 -5.80
C LEU A 224 -8.81 9.67 -5.55
N VAL A 225 -9.60 10.67 -5.94
CA VAL A 225 -9.31 12.08 -5.66
C VAL A 225 -9.33 12.35 -4.16
N ILE A 226 -10.34 11.87 -3.44
CA ILE A 226 -10.41 12.01 -1.98
C ILE A 226 -9.18 11.37 -1.31
N SER A 227 -8.76 10.19 -1.76
CA SER A 227 -7.56 9.52 -1.24
C SER A 227 -6.30 10.35 -1.44
N LEU A 228 -6.14 10.97 -2.61
CA LEU A 228 -5.00 11.88 -2.89
C LEU A 228 -5.05 13.15 -2.04
N VAL A 229 -6.23 13.70 -1.79
CA VAL A 229 -6.39 14.84 -0.89
C VAL A 229 -5.98 14.45 0.54
N TRP A 230 -6.43 13.31 1.03
CA TRP A 230 -6.01 12.78 2.34
C TRP A 230 -4.49 12.55 2.42
N PHE A 231 -3.90 11.98 1.36
CA PHE A 231 -2.44 11.83 1.27
C PHE A 231 -1.72 13.18 1.38
N ALA A 232 -2.17 14.20 0.64
CA ALA A 232 -1.58 15.54 0.67
C ALA A 232 -1.71 16.20 2.05
N VAL A 233 -2.90 16.13 2.64
CA VAL A 233 -3.18 16.68 3.98
C VAL A 233 -2.31 16.02 5.04
N LEU A 234 -2.30 14.69 5.11
CA LEU A 234 -1.50 13.95 6.07
C LEU A 234 0.00 14.14 5.85
N SER A 235 0.46 14.22 4.61
CA SER A 235 1.87 14.51 4.29
C SER A 235 2.29 15.89 4.81
N CYS A 236 1.45 16.90 4.62
CA CYS A 236 1.73 18.26 5.12
C CYS A 236 1.67 18.33 6.66
N LEU A 237 0.67 17.70 7.27
CA LEU A 237 0.49 17.69 8.73
C LEU A 237 1.65 16.98 9.42
N THR A 238 1.99 15.77 8.97
CA THR A 238 3.07 14.97 9.56
C THR A 238 4.44 15.64 9.37
N ALA A 239 4.68 16.30 8.23
CA ALA A 239 5.91 17.03 7.99
C ALA A 239 6.06 18.24 8.93
N LYS A 240 4.98 19.01 9.17
CA LYS A 240 4.98 20.13 10.13
C LYS A 240 5.18 19.64 11.58
N LEU A 241 4.53 18.53 11.95
CA LEU A 241 4.69 17.92 13.29
C LEU A 241 6.10 17.36 13.51
N PHE A 242 6.74 16.89 12.44
CA PHE A 242 8.12 16.43 12.50
C PHE A 242 9.07 17.59 12.75
N GLU A 243 8.95 18.67 12.02
CA GLU A 243 9.80 19.87 12.13
C GLU A 243 9.76 20.50 13.52
N LYS A 244 8.55 20.68 14.11
CA LYS A 244 8.38 21.29 15.43
C LYS A 244 9.06 20.53 16.57
N LYS A 245 9.19 19.22 16.46
CA LYS A 245 9.71 18.37 17.55
C LYS A 245 11.23 18.27 17.56
N GLU A 246 11.88 18.55 16.45
CA GLU A 246 13.34 18.46 16.33
C GLU A 246 14.04 19.80 16.59
N VAL A 247 13.29 20.90 16.66
CA VAL A 247 13.81 22.27 16.89
C VAL A 247 13.60 22.69 18.38
N GLY A 248 12.86 21.94 19.16
CA GLY A 248 12.67 22.13 20.61
C GLY A 248 13.35 21.04 21.42
#